data_fbd8660f936c32d0b531e4c3b7a295b6
#
_entry.id   fbd8660f936c32d0b531e4c3b7a295b6
#
_cell.length_a   1.000
_cell.length_b   1.000
_cell.length_c   1.000
_cell.angle_alpha   90.00
_cell.angle_beta   90.00
_cell.angle_gamma   90.00
#
_symmetry.space_group_name_H-M   'P 1'
#
loop_
_entity.id
_entity.type
_entity.pdbx_description
1 polymer ?
#
loop_
_entity_poly.entity_id
_entity_poly.type
_entity_poly.pdbx_seq_one_letter_code
_entity_poly.pdbx_strand_id
1 'polypeptide(L)'
;MATYLMFGRYTMEGLKGITAERSDKAAALLKKHGGELKAGYALLGKDDLLLIAEFPGTEQAMKASLALTKLTGITFLTSPAVTMAEFDKLAKDT
;
A
#
# COMPACT_ATOMS: atom_id res chain seq x y z
N MET A 1 -0.37 3.32 14.84
CA MET A 1 0.34 3.25 13.55
C MET A 1 -0.27 4.22 12.56
N ALA A 2 0.50 4.66 11.60
CA ALA A 2 0.01 5.58 10.57
C ALA A 2 -0.57 4.79 9.40
N THR A 3 -1.56 5.37 8.73
CA THR A 3 -2.20 4.78 7.56
C THR A 3 -1.52 5.27 6.28
N TYR A 4 -1.33 4.35 5.35
CA TYR A 4 -0.75 4.64 4.05
C TYR A 4 -1.62 4.06 2.95
N LEU A 5 -1.83 4.86 1.90
CA LEU A 5 -2.51 4.41 0.69
C LEU A 5 -1.45 4.08 -0.35
N MET A 6 -1.46 2.83 -0.80
CA MET A 6 -0.47 2.33 -1.75
C MET A 6 -1.16 2.11 -3.09
N PHE A 7 -0.99 3.07 -3.98
CA PHE A 7 -1.55 2.99 -5.33
C PHE A 7 -0.59 2.25 -6.23
N GLY A 8 -1.04 1.15 -6.82
CA GLY A 8 -0.22 0.30 -7.64
C GLY A 8 -0.60 0.35 -9.11
N ARG A 9 0.42 0.23 -9.96
CA ARG A 9 0.24 0.11 -11.40
C ARG A 9 0.95 -1.13 -11.88
N TYR A 10 0.24 -1.97 -12.62
CA TYR A 10 0.84 -3.17 -13.18
C TYR A 10 1.82 -2.83 -14.29
N THR A 11 2.96 -3.50 -14.24
CA THR A 11 3.79 -3.72 -15.42
C THR A 11 3.25 -4.95 -16.13
N MET A 12 3.70 -5.23 -17.33
CA MET A 12 3.32 -6.47 -18.02
C MET A 12 3.72 -7.69 -17.20
N GLU A 13 4.92 -7.66 -16.61
CA GLU A 13 5.39 -8.71 -15.72
C GLU A 13 4.50 -8.87 -14.50
N GLY A 14 4.13 -7.74 -13.85
CA GLY A 14 3.26 -7.74 -12.70
C GLY A 14 1.87 -8.29 -13.01
N LEU A 15 1.33 -7.94 -14.18
CA LEU A 15 0.02 -8.42 -14.61
C LEU A 15 0.02 -9.94 -14.86
N LYS A 16 1.06 -10.45 -15.50
CA LYS A 16 1.19 -11.88 -15.76
C LYS A 16 1.34 -12.73 -14.51
N GLY A 17 1.84 -12.15 -13.44
CA GLY A 17 2.09 -12.85 -12.18
C GLY A 17 0.92 -12.83 -11.19
N ILE A 18 -0.26 -12.40 -11.59
CA ILE A 18 -1.42 -12.33 -10.68
C ILE A 18 -1.85 -13.74 -10.25
N THR A 19 -1.78 -14.00 -8.93
CA THR A 19 -2.25 -15.23 -8.31
C THR A 19 -2.70 -14.93 -6.88
N ALA A 20 -3.54 -15.80 -6.31
CA ALA A 20 -3.91 -15.70 -4.90
C ALA A 20 -2.69 -15.89 -3.99
N GLU A 21 -1.77 -16.78 -4.36
CA GLU A 21 -0.53 -17.01 -3.63
C GLU A 21 0.32 -15.74 -3.55
N ARG A 22 0.41 -14.98 -4.63
CA ARG A 22 1.15 -13.72 -4.64
C ARG A 22 0.52 -12.70 -3.70
N SER A 23 -0.80 -12.65 -3.64
CA SER A 23 -1.53 -11.77 -2.70
C SER A 23 -1.22 -12.12 -1.25
N ASP A 24 -1.17 -13.42 -0.93
CA ASP A 24 -0.82 -13.89 0.41
C ASP A 24 0.63 -13.53 0.76
N LYS A 25 1.55 -13.68 -0.19
CA LYS A 25 2.96 -13.30 -0.01
C LYS A 25 3.11 -11.79 0.19
N ALA A 26 2.32 -11.00 -0.53
CA ALA A 26 2.34 -9.55 -0.38
C ALA A 26 1.89 -9.13 1.02
N ALA A 27 0.81 -9.71 1.53
CA ALA A 27 0.33 -9.43 2.88
C ALA A 27 1.38 -9.82 3.94
N ALA A 28 2.00 -10.98 3.77
CA ALA A 28 3.06 -11.45 4.67
C ALA A 28 4.28 -10.52 4.64
N LEU A 29 4.61 -10.00 3.47
CA LEU A 29 5.74 -9.08 3.30
C LEU A 29 5.49 -7.76 4.04
N LEU A 30 4.28 -7.21 3.97
CA LEU A 30 3.92 -6.01 4.72
C LEU A 30 4.08 -6.25 6.22
N LYS A 31 3.63 -7.40 6.69
CA LYS A 31 3.74 -7.78 8.10
C LYS A 31 5.19 -7.92 8.53
N LYS A 32 6.03 -8.48 7.67
CA LYS A 32 7.48 -8.61 7.93
C LYS A 32 8.13 -7.24 8.18
N HIS A 33 7.66 -6.21 7.52
CA HIS A 33 8.17 -4.85 7.68
C HIS A 33 7.43 -4.05 8.76
N GLY A 34 6.73 -4.73 9.67
CA GLY A 34 6.06 -4.12 10.80
C GLY A 34 4.71 -3.50 10.49
N GLY A 35 4.20 -3.75 9.29
CA GLY A 35 2.92 -3.22 8.86
C GLY A 35 1.78 -4.21 8.94
N GLU A 36 0.60 -3.72 8.60
CA GLU A 36 -0.61 -4.54 8.55
C GLU A 36 -1.44 -4.11 7.35
N LEU A 37 -1.80 -5.07 6.49
CA LEU A 37 -2.70 -4.80 5.37
C LEU A 37 -4.14 -4.74 5.90
N LYS A 38 -4.79 -3.61 5.72
CA LYS A 38 -6.16 -3.38 6.20
C LYS A 38 -7.19 -3.67 5.11
N ALA A 39 -6.90 -3.35 3.86
CA ALA A 39 -7.81 -3.56 2.74
C ALA A 39 -7.04 -3.52 1.42
N GLY A 40 -7.61 -4.16 0.42
CA GLY A 40 -7.06 -4.12 -0.93
C GLY A 40 -8.19 -4.10 -1.95
N TYR A 41 -7.99 -3.31 -3.01
CA TYR A 41 -8.98 -3.14 -4.07
C TYR A 41 -8.30 -3.19 -5.43
N ALA A 42 -8.94 -3.86 -6.38
CA ALA A 42 -8.59 -3.72 -7.79
C ALA A 42 -9.34 -2.52 -8.34
N LEU A 43 -8.68 -1.72 -9.14
CA LEU A 43 -9.24 -0.47 -9.67
C LEU A 43 -9.31 -0.52 -11.18
N LEU A 44 -10.23 0.24 -11.74
CA LEU A 44 -10.31 0.49 -13.16
C LEU A 44 -10.15 2.01 -13.37
N GLY A 45 -9.00 2.42 -13.91
CA GLY A 45 -8.73 3.85 -14.11
C GLY A 45 -7.24 4.14 -14.17
N LYS A 46 -6.85 5.25 -13.58
CA LYS A 46 -5.46 5.70 -13.60
C LYS A 46 -4.52 4.72 -12.89
N ASP A 47 -4.95 4.24 -11.74
CA ASP A 47 -4.21 3.23 -10.98
C ASP A 47 -4.92 1.89 -11.10
N ASP A 48 -4.19 0.80 -10.94
CA ASP A 48 -4.72 -0.55 -11.14
C ASP A 48 -5.14 -1.23 -9.83
N LEU A 49 -4.52 -0.81 -8.73
CA LEU A 49 -4.90 -1.34 -7.42
C LEU A 49 -4.62 -0.33 -6.32
N LEU A 50 -5.31 -0.53 -5.20
CA LEU A 50 -5.09 0.25 -3.98
C LEU A 50 -4.97 -0.71 -2.82
N LEU A 51 -3.88 -0.59 -2.08
CA LEU A 51 -3.70 -1.25 -0.79
C LEU A 51 -3.77 -0.20 0.30
N ILE A 52 -4.55 -0.47 1.33
CA ILE A 52 -4.60 0.36 2.53
C ILE A 52 -3.89 -0.40 3.63
N ALA A 53 -2.80 0.16 4.12
CA ALA A 53 -1.95 -0.50 5.11
C ALA A 53 -1.57 0.45 6.23
N GLU A 54 -1.24 -0.12 7.38
CA GLU A 54 -0.73 0.64 8.52
C GLU A 54 0.72 0.25 8.77
N PHE A 55 1.55 1.26 9.08
CA PHE A 55 2.96 1.06 9.42
C PHE A 55 3.33 1.95 10.61
N PRO A 56 4.36 1.56 11.37
CA PRO A 56 4.86 2.40 12.47
C PRO A 56 5.34 3.78 12.00
N GLY A 57 5.88 3.85 10.79
CA GLY A 57 6.38 5.10 10.24
C GLY A 57 6.75 5.00 8.77
N THR A 58 7.24 6.11 8.25
CA THR A 58 7.56 6.25 6.81
C THR A 58 8.66 5.29 6.36
N GLU A 59 9.67 5.06 7.20
CA GLU A 59 10.77 4.16 6.83
C GLU A 59 10.28 2.75 6.54
N GLN A 60 9.43 2.21 7.42
CA GLN A 60 8.85 0.89 7.23
C GLN A 60 7.95 0.85 6.00
N ALA A 61 7.17 1.89 5.78
CA ALA A 61 6.32 1.99 4.60
C ALA A 61 7.13 2.01 3.30
N MET A 62 8.25 2.74 3.28
CA MET A 62 9.14 2.79 2.13
C MET A 62 9.79 1.44 1.85
N LYS A 63 10.29 0.78 2.89
CA LYS A 63 10.89 -0.55 2.76
C LYS A 63 9.87 -1.57 2.22
N ALA A 64 8.65 -1.53 2.75
CA ALA A 64 7.58 -2.42 2.29
C ALA A 64 7.22 -2.15 0.83
N SER A 65 7.12 -0.89 0.43
CA SER A 65 6.81 -0.52 -0.97
C SER A 65 7.88 -1.03 -1.93
N LEU A 66 9.16 -0.84 -1.58
CA LEU A 66 10.27 -1.34 -2.40
C LEU A 66 10.27 -2.86 -2.48
N ALA A 67 10.04 -3.52 -1.35
CA ALA A 67 10.01 -4.98 -1.29
C ALA A 67 8.85 -5.55 -2.12
N LEU A 68 7.68 -4.91 -2.08
CA LEU A 68 6.54 -5.31 -2.90
C LEU A 68 6.84 -5.20 -4.38
N THR A 69 7.47 -4.10 -4.80
CA THR A 69 7.84 -3.92 -6.21
C THR A 69 8.83 -5.01 -6.65
N LYS A 70 9.80 -5.34 -5.81
CA LYS A 70 10.76 -6.43 -6.11
C LYS A 70 10.07 -7.78 -6.21
N LEU A 71 9.09 -8.04 -5.36
CA LEU A 71 8.36 -9.32 -5.36
C LEU A 71 7.42 -9.44 -6.56
N THR A 72 6.71 -8.36 -6.89
CA THR A 72 5.56 -8.44 -7.81
C THR A 72 5.81 -7.82 -9.18
N GLY A 73 6.79 -6.95 -9.32
CA GLY A 73 6.95 -6.12 -10.52
C GLY A 73 5.92 -5.00 -10.64
N ILE A 74 5.09 -4.81 -9.62
CA ILE A 74 4.09 -3.73 -9.57
C ILE A 74 4.75 -2.49 -8.99
N THR A 75 4.59 -1.34 -9.64
CA THR A 75 5.09 -0.07 -9.11
C THR A 75 4.06 0.55 -8.17
N PHE A 76 4.51 1.06 -7.04
CA PHE A 76 3.64 1.66 -6.03
C PHE A 76 3.99 3.12 -5.76
N LEU A 77 2.94 3.94 -5.63
CA LEU A 77 3.01 5.27 -5.05
C LEU A 77 2.35 5.18 -3.68
N THR A 78 3.12 5.42 -2.64
CA THR A 78 2.66 5.25 -1.25
C THR A 78 2.53 6.61 -0.59
N SER A 79 1.33 6.94 -0.15
CA SER A 79 1.03 8.24 0.45
C SER A 79 0.52 8.07 1.88
N PRO A 80 1.05 8.85 2.84
CA PRO A 80 0.46 8.88 4.16
C PRO A 80 -0.94 9.47 4.08
N ALA A 81 -1.83 9.01 4.94
CA ALA A 81 -3.21 9.46 4.94
C ALA A 81 -3.74 9.54 6.37
N VAL A 82 -4.65 10.46 6.59
CA VAL A 82 -5.46 10.53 7.81
C VAL A 82 -6.92 10.52 7.39
N THR A 83 -7.80 10.15 8.31
CA THR A 83 -9.24 10.20 8.03
C THR A 83 -9.69 11.65 7.86
N MET A 84 -10.83 11.84 7.21
CA MET A 84 -11.41 13.17 7.10
C MET A 84 -11.70 13.78 8.48
N ALA A 85 -12.16 12.95 9.42
CA ALA A 85 -12.41 13.40 10.79
C ALA A 85 -11.13 13.91 11.47
N GLU A 86 -10.02 13.21 11.30
CA GLU A 86 -8.72 13.66 11.82
C GLU A 86 -8.23 14.92 11.12
N PHE A 87 -8.42 14.99 9.82
CA PHE A 87 -8.05 16.17 9.03
C PHE A 87 -8.84 17.41 9.49
N ASP A 88 -10.14 17.24 9.75
CA ASP A 88 -10.99 18.32 10.22
C ASP A 88 -10.49 18.87 11.56
N LYS A 89 -10.02 18.00 12.45
CA LYS A 89 -9.40 18.42 13.72
C LYS A 89 -8.13 19.21 13.50
N LEU A 90 -7.27 18.73 12.61
CA LEU A 90 -6.01 19.42 12.28
C LEU A 90 -6.30 20.81 11.70
N ALA A 91 -7.26 20.91 10.81
CA ALA A 91 -7.65 22.18 10.20
C ALA A 91 -8.22 23.16 11.24
N LYS A 92 -8.99 22.65 12.21
CA LYS A 92 -9.56 23.47 13.28
C LYS A 92 -8.47 24.06 14.18
N ASP A 93 -7.42 23.28 14.45
CA ASP A 93 -6.32 23.69 15.33
C ASP A 93 -5.28 24.58 14.60
N THR A 94 -5.45 24.75 13.31
CA THR A 94 -4.59 25.58 12.48
C THR A 94 -5.23 26.92 12.21
#